data_c4526c0062b6f3a825ed9830068ebaa6
#
_entry.id   c4526c0062b6f3a825ed9830068ebaa6
#
_cell.length_a   1.000
_cell.length_b   1.000
_cell.length_c   1.000
_cell.angle_alpha   90.00
_cell.angle_beta   90.00
_cell.angle_gamma   90.00
#
_symmetry.space_group_name_H-M   'P 1'
#
loop_
_entity.id
_entity.type
_entity.pdbx_description
1 polymer ?
#
loop_
_entity_poly.entity_id
_entity_poly.type
_entity_poly.pdbx_seq_one_letter_code
_entity_poly.pdbx_strand_id
1 'polypeptide(L)'
;MRQRVKKNPTDILYDVKISVAIRDNGVCVNCKNKRGIGQPNAHFIARQFGGLGIEENILELCDICHKEFDNSTGKQKIELEQKYEKYLKSKYSYWNREMLVLRSYKIKKCKLCNKEFGTKSNKTDICKVCKNNLKLKQLACFTKISSEI
;
A
#
# COMPACT_ATOMS: atom_id res chain seq x y z
N MET A 1 16.60 27.75 16.74
CA MET A 1 16.52 27.28 15.34
C MET A 1 15.55 26.09 15.25
N ARG A 2 14.40 26.24 14.59
CA ARG A 2 13.50 25.10 14.36
C ARG A 2 14.10 24.23 13.26
N GLN A 3 14.51 23.01 13.59
CA GLN A 3 14.93 22.02 12.59
C GLN A 3 13.77 21.78 11.62
N ARG A 4 14.00 21.99 10.32
CA ARG A 4 13.07 21.60 9.26
C ARG A 4 13.01 20.06 9.25
N VAL A 5 11.96 19.49 9.84
CA VAL A 5 11.67 18.08 9.68
C VAL A 5 11.45 17.82 8.19
N LYS A 6 12.32 17.00 7.57
CA LYS A 6 12.13 16.56 6.18
C LYS A 6 10.82 15.78 6.11
N LYS A 7 9.80 16.34 5.47
CA LYS A 7 8.53 15.66 5.23
C LYS A 7 8.80 14.46 4.31
N ASN A 8 8.35 13.27 4.74
CA ASN A 8 8.45 12.08 3.89
C ASN A 8 7.34 12.16 2.81
N PRO A 9 7.66 11.98 1.52
CA PRO A 9 6.65 12.03 0.44
C PRO A 9 5.50 11.03 0.59
N THR A 10 5.68 10.00 1.40
CA THR A 10 4.65 8.99 1.70
C THR A 10 3.76 9.37 2.88
N ASP A 11 4.06 10.47 3.59
CA ASP A 11 3.22 10.95 4.70
C ASP A 11 2.01 11.70 4.18
N ILE A 12 0.83 11.40 4.73
CA ILE A 12 -0.39 12.14 4.42
C ILE A 12 -0.35 13.44 5.19
N LEU A 13 -0.15 14.54 4.50
CA LEU A 13 -0.14 15.87 5.09
C LEU A 13 -1.56 16.30 5.47
N TYR A 14 -1.67 17.27 6.38
CA TYR A 14 -2.98 17.72 6.88
C TYR A 14 -3.87 18.30 5.78
N ASP A 15 -3.31 19.09 4.87
CA ASP A 15 -3.99 19.63 3.69
C ASP A 15 -4.56 18.53 2.78
N VAL A 16 -3.78 17.47 2.53
CA VAL A 16 -4.25 16.29 1.79
C VAL A 16 -5.42 15.61 2.51
N LYS A 17 -5.36 15.48 3.84
CA LYS A 17 -6.48 14.91 4.62
C LYS A 17 -7.76 15.72 4.48
N ILE A 18 -7.65 17.05 4.51
CA ILE A 18 -8.80 17.94 4.33
C ILE A 18 -9.38 17.80 2.91
N SER A 19 -8.53 17.85 1.89
CA SER A 19 -8.97 17.69 0.49
C SER A 19 -9.69 16.36 0.27
N VAL A 20 -9.13 15.25 0.80
CA VAL A 20 -9.76 13.92 0.71
C VAL A 20 -11.09 13.88 1.46
N ALA A 21 -11.17 14.44 2.66
CA ALA A 21 -12.42 14.50 3.42
C ALA A 21 -13.51 15.33 2.71
N ILE A 22 -13.14 16.43 2.07
CA ILE A 22 -14.06 17.24 1.24
C ILE A 22 -14.51 16.42 0.02
N ARG A 23 -13.57 15.80 -0.73
CA ARG A 23 -13.87 14.97 -1.89
C ARG A 23 -14.86 13.84 -1.57
N ASP A 24 -14.70 13.21 -0.41
CA ASP A 24 -15.45 12.02 0.02
C ASP A 24 -16.62 12.38 0.96
N ASN A 25 -16.91 13.69 1.16
CA ASN A 25 -17.96 14.22 2.05
C ASN A 25 -17.83 13.73 3.51
N GLY A 26 -16.62 13.48 3.99
CA GLY A 26 -16.34 12.98 5.33
C GLY A 26 -16.94 11.60 5.63
N VAL A 27 -17.21 10.78 4.59
CA VAL A 27 -17.76 9.44 4.74
C VAL A 27 -16.84 8.38 4.17
N CYS A 28 -16.86 7.19 4.77
CA CYS A 28 -16.12 6.04 4.27
C CYS A 28 -16.55 5.69 2.84
N VAL A 29 -15.60 5.63 1.92
CA VAL A 29 -15.83 5.29 0.50
C VAL A 29 -16.47 3.91 0.35
N ASN A 30 -16.17 2.97 1.26
CA ASN A 30 -16.65 1.59 1.21
C ASN A 30 -18.06 1.41 1.82
N CYS A 31 -18.23 1.73 3.10
CA CYS A 31 -19.47 1.47 3.85
C CYS A 31 -20.36 2.69 4.07
N LYS A 32 -19.92 3.88 3.64
CA LYS A 32 -20.64 5.15 3.74
C LYS A 32 -20.87 5.69 5.17
N ASN A 33 -20.26 5.10 6.17
CA ASN A 33 -20.33 5.62 7.54
C ASN A 33 -19.59 6.96 7.63
N LYS A 34 -20.14 7.90 8.40
CA LYS A 34 -19.51 9.21 8.66
C LYS A 34 -18.19 9.04 9.41
N ARG A 35 -17.18 9.81 9.03
CA ARG A 35 -15.85 9.82 9.65
C ARG A 35 -15.51 11.15 10.30
N GLY A 36 -15.87 12.24 9.66
CA GLY A 36 -15.44 13.59 10.02
C GLY A 36 -14.17 14.04 9.29
N ILE A 37 -13.96 15.35 9.26
CA ILE A 37 -12.86 15.99 8.55
C ILE A 37 -11.54 15.71 9.27
N GLY A 38 -10.49 15.40 8.48
CA GLY A 38 -9.12 15.22 8.96
C GLY A 38 -8.82 13.88 9.64
N GLN A 39 -9.72 12.92 9.57
CA GLN A 39 -9.49 11.56 10.05
C GLN A 39 -8.36 10.87 9.27
N PRO A 40 -7.68 9.86 9.87
CA PRO A 40 -6.69 9.06 9.17
C PRO A 40 -7.27 8.43 7.92
N ASN A 41 -6.56 8.54 6.80
CA ASN A 41 -6.99 8.03 5.52
C ASN A 41 -6.09 6.88 5.06
N ALA A 42 -6.67 5.97 4.28
CA ALA A 42 -5.98 4.78 3.82
C ALA A 42 -5.22 5.06 2.51
N HIS A 43 -3.98 4.59 2.41
CA HIS A 43 -3.27 4.56 1.14
C HIS A 43 -3.83 3.45 0.24
N PHE A 44 -4.18 3.78 -1.01
CA PHE A 44 -4.52 2.78 -2.03
C PHE A 44 -3.29 1.93 -2.39
N ILE A 45 -2.16 2.56 -2.69
CA ILE A 45 -0.86 1.89 -2.71
C ILE A 45 -0.16 2.16 -1.39
N ALA A 46 0.05 1.11 -0.60
CA ALA A 46 0.57 1.23 0.76
C ALA A 46 1.95 1.89 0.82
N ARG A 47 2.24 2.62 1.90
CA ARG A 47 3.52 3.31 2.14
C ARG A 47 4.73 2.40 2.00
N GLN A 48 4.62 1.15 2.45
CA GLN A 48 5.69 0.15 2.33
C GLN A 48 6.07 -0.19 0.88
N PHE A 49 5.18 0.08 -0.07
CA PHE A 49 5.41 -0.06 -1.51
C PHE A 49 5.78 1.27 -2.19
N GLY A 50 6.04 2.31 -1.39
CA GLY A 50 6.40 3.63 -1.89
C GLY A 50 5.21 4.50 -2.24
N GLY A 51 4.01 4.13 -1.80
CA GLY A 51 2.79 4.89 -2.04
C GLY A 51 2.88 6.31 -1.50
N LEU A 52 2.63 7.30 -2.35
CA LEU A 52 2.68 8.73 -2.03
C LEU A 52 1.50 9.14 -1.16
N GLY A 53 1.73 10.12 -0.27
CA GLY A 53 0.69 10.76 0.52
C GLY A 53 -0.02 11.88 -0.24
N ILE A 54 -0.51 11.60 -1.44
CA ILE A 54 -1.24 12.53 -2.33
C ILE A 54 -2.71 12.14 -2.45
N GLU A 55 -3.57 13.08 -2.79
CA GLU A 55 -5.02 12.89 -2.84
C GLU A 55 -5.45 11.71 -3.73
N GLU A 56 -4.77 11.52 -4.85
CA GLU A 56 -5.04 10.47 -5.82
C GLU A 56 -4.71 9.06 -5.31
N ASN A 57 -3.93 8.97 -4.22
CA ASN A 57 -3.56 7.70 -3.58
C ASN A 57 -4.27 7.48 -2.24
N ILE A 58 -5.03 8.44 -1.75
CA ILE A 58 -5.65 8.37 -0.42
C ILE A 58 -7.16 8.16 -0.53
N LEU A 59 -7.67 7.27 0.31
CA LEU A 59 -9.09 6.92 0.44
C LEU A 59 -9.58 7.28 1.85
N GLU A 60 -10.78 7.85 1.95
CA GLU A 60 -11.47 7.98 3.24
C GLU A 60 -12.10 6.63 3.60
N LEU A 61 -11.44 5.87 4.47
CA LEU A 61 -11.96 4.58 4.97
C LEU A 61 -12.16 4.62 6.48
N CYS A 62 -13.21 3.97 6.98
CA CYS A 62 -13.34 3.71 8.41
C CYS A 62 -12.34 2.63 8.86
N ASP A 63 -12.08 2.55 10.17
CA ASP A 63 -11.06 1.64 10.71
C ASP A 63 -11.32 0.17 10.34
N ILE A 64 -12.59 -0.23 10.27
CA ILE A 64 -12.99 -1.58 9.86
C ILE A 64 -12.63 -1.82 8.40
N CYS A 65 -13.08 -0.93 7.49
CA CYS A 65 -12.83 -1.06 6.07
C CYS A 65 -11.33 -0.91 5.72
N HIS A 66 -10.60 -0.06 6.46
CA HIS A 66 -9.15 0.09 6.30
C HIS A 66 -8.42 -1.20 6.69
N LYS A 67 -8.73 -1.77 7.87
CA LYS A 67 -8.16 -3.05 8.30
C LYS A 67 -8.50 -4.19 7.35
N GLU A 68 -9.74 -4.23 6.85
CA GLU A 68 -10.15 -5.21 5.84
C GLU A 68 -9.31 -5.09 4.57
N PHE A 69 -9.12 -3.87 4.06
CA PHE A 69 -8.32 -3.61 2.87
C PHE A 69 -6.85 -4.00 3.06
N ASP A 70 -6.25 -3.67 4.22
CA ASP A 70 -4.86 -3.98 4.52
C ASP A 70 -4.60 -5.48 4.69
N ASN A 71 -5.55 -6.19 5.31
CA ASN A 71 -5.42 -7.62 5.63
C ASN A 71 -5.99 -8.55 4.54
N SER A 72 -6.74 -8.02 3.58
CA SER A 72 -7.32 -8.83 2.50
C SER A 72 -6.26 -9.50 1.63
N THR A 73 -6.56 -10.68 1.15
CA THR A 73 -5.69 -11.49 0.29
C THR A 73 -6.48 -12.16 -0.82
N GLY A 74 -5.79 -12.69 -1.84
CA GLY A 74 -6.41 -13.46 -2.91
C GLY A 74 -7.50 -12.68 -3.65
N LYS A 75 -8.64 -13.32 -3.87
CA LYS A 75 -9.77 -12.78 -4.64
C LYS A 75 -10.35 -11.51 -4.00
N GLN A 76 -10.52 -11.52 -2.68
CA GLN A 76 -11.04 -10.36 -1.93
C GLN A 76 -10.17 -9.11 -2.13
N LYS A 77 -8.83 -9.27 -2.09
CA LYS A 77 -7.91 -8.16 -2.33
C LYS A 77 -8.08 -7.57 -3.72
N ILE A 78 -8.20 -8.42 -4.74
CA ILE A 78 -8.39 -8.00 -6.13
C ILE A 78 -9.71 -7.22 -6.28
N GLU A 79 -10.80 -7.71 -5.69
CA GLU A 79 -12.12 -7.07 -5.75
C GLU A 79 -12.11 -5.68 -5.09
N LEU A 80 -11.49 -5.56 -3.91
CA LEU A 80 -11.36 -4.28 -3.21
C LEU A 80 -10.47 -3.30 -3.98
N GLU A 81 -9.34 -3.77 -4.52
CA GLU A 81 -8.47 -2.93 -5.35
C GLU A 81 -9.18 -2.43 -6.60
N GLN A 82 -9.90 -3.28 -7.32
CA GLN A 82 -10.67 -2.88 -8.50
C GLN A 82 -11.77 -1.87 -8.15
N LYS A 83 -12.46 -2.07 -7.03
CA LYS A 83 -13.49 -1.14 -6.53
C LYS A 83 -12.90 0.24 -6.25
N TYR A 84 -11.80 0.30 -5.51
CA TYR A 84 -11.18 1.58 -5.14
C TYR A 84 -10.46 2.24 -6.32
N GLU A 85 -9.85 1.47 -7.20
CA GLU A 85 -9.28 1.99 -8.45
C GLU A 85 -10.35 2.65 -9.32
N LYS A 86 -11.48 1.97 -9.52
CA LYS A 86 -12.64 2.54 -10.26
C LYS A 86 -13.13 3.83 -9.61
N TYR A 87 -13.19 3.86 -8.28
CA TYR A 87 -13.57 5.04 -7.53
C TYR A 87 -12.60 6.21 -7.77
N LEU A 88 -11.30 6.01 -7.60
CA LEU A 88 -10.29 7.04 -7.78
C LEU A 88 -10.25 7.55 -9.23
N LYS A 89 -10.35 6.67 -10.22
CA LYS A 89 -10.47 7.04 -11.63
C LYS A 89 -11.72 7.89 -11.93
N SER A 90 -12.80 7.69 -11.21
CA SER A 90 -14.00 8.54 -11.34
C SER A 90 -13.81 9.94 -10.78
N LYS A 91 -12.85 10.16 -9.88
CA LYS A 91 -12.53 11.45 -9.29
C LYS A 91 -11.47 12.23 -10.04
N TYR A 92 -10.54 11.52 -10.67
CA TYR A 92 -9.38 12.10 -11.36
C TYR A 92 -9.25 11.49 -12.76
N SER A 93 -9.58 12.25 -13.80
CA SER A 93 -9.55 11.78 -15.20
C SER A 93 -8.16 11.35 -15.69
N TYR A 94 -7.11 11.93 -15.10
CA TYR A 94 -5.69 11.64 -15.41
C TYR A 94 -5.09 10.54 -14.54
N TRP A 95 -5.88 9.92 -13.64
CA TRP A 95 -5.38 8.95 -12.68
C TRP A 95 -4.77 7.72 -13.35
N ASN A 96 -3.56 7.38 -12.94
CA ASN A 96 -2.93 6.11 -13.26
C ASN A 96 -2.11 5.61 -12.06
N ARG A 97 -1.89 4.31 -11.99
CA ARG A 97 -1.24 3.66 -10.84
C ARG A 97 0.23 4.06 -10.69
N GLU A 98 0.92 4.38 -11.78
CA GLU A 98 2.35 4.71 -11.77
C GLU A 98 2.64 6.06 -11.11
N MET A 99 1.71 7.02 -11.20
CA MET A 99 1.86 8.33 -10.55
C MET A 99 1.76 8.28 -9.02
N LEU A 100 1.22 7.19 -8.46
CA LEU A 100 0.96 7.07 -7.03
C LEU A 100 2.18 6.62 -6.22
N VAL A 101 3.29 6.31 -6.85
CA VAL A 101 4.48 5.79 -6.20
C VAL A 101 5.69 6.68 -6.40
N LEU A 102 6.61 6.65 -5.42
CA LEU A 102 7.90 7.32 -5.57
C LEU A 102 8.63 6.78 -6.82
N ARG A 103 9.21 7.67 -7.62
CA ARG A 103 10.01 7.30 -8.82
C ARG A 103 11.14 6.30 -8.51
N SER A 104 11.62 6.28 -7.27
CA SER A 104 12.62 5.32 -6.80
C SER A 104 12.05 3.91 -6.53
N TYR A 105 10.74 3.75 -6.50
CA TYR A 105 10.06 2.47 -6.32
C TYR A 105 9.47 1.99 -7.63
N LYS A 106 9.71 0.70 -7.93
CA LYS A 106 9.09 -0.01 -9.05
C LYS A 106 8.18 -1.09 -8.47
N ILE A 107 6.95 -1.13 -8.93
CA ILE A 107 6.05 -2.24 -8.60
C ILE A 107 6.37 -3.39 -9.56
N LYS A 108 6.72 -4.55 -9.00
CA LYS A 108 7.00 -5.78 -9.73
C LYS A 108 6.13 -6.91 -9.22
N LYS A 109 5.87 -7.90 -10.06
CA LYS A 109 5.28 -9.17 -9.64
C LYS A 109 6.38 -10.12 -9.17
N CYS A 110 6.19 -10.72 -8.00
CA CYS A 110 7.09 -11.70 -7.45
C CYS A 110 7.10 -12.98 -8.30
N LYS A 111 8.26 -13.44 -8.75
CA LYS A 111 8.39 -14.67 -9.56
C LYS A 111 7.94 -15.95 -8.83
N LEU A 112 7.89 -15.94 -7.48
CA LEU A 112 7.52 -17.13 -6.72
C LEU A 112 6.07 -17.17 -6.26
N CYS A 113 5.47 -16.04 -5.86
CA CYS A 113 4.11 -16.00 -5.36
C CYS A 113 3.15 -15.15 -6.21
N ASN A 114 3.63 -14.59 -7.30
CA ASN A 114 2.91 -13.72 -8.25
C ASN A 114 2.24 -12.47 -7.63
N LYS A 115 2.53 -12.16 -6.36
CA LYS A 115 2.03 -10.95 -5.68
C LYS A 115 2.86 -9.73 -6.08
N GLU A 116 2.22 -8.59 -6.16
CA GLU A 116 2.91 -7.31 -6.39
C GLU A 116 3.72 -6.90 -5.17
N PHE A 117 4.89 -6.31 -5.40
CA PHE A 117 5.74 -5.73 -4.37
C PHE A 117 6.52 -4.53 -4.88
N GLY A 118 6.76 -3.57 -3.99
CA GLY A 118 7.59 -2.40 -4.28
C GLY A 118 9.07 -2.69 -4.08
N THR A 119 9.91 -2.24 -5.02
CA THR A 119 11.36 -2.35 -4.91
C THR A 119 12.07 -1.15 -5.51
N LYS A 120 13.18 -0.73 -4.88
CA LYS A 120 14.11 0.26 -5.45
C LYS A 120 15.12 -0.39 -6.41
N SER A 121 15.26 -1.71 -6.35
CA SER A 121 16.26 -2.46 -7.11
C SER A 121 15.68 -3.02 -8.40
N ASN A 122 16.38 -2.79 -9.50
CA ASN A 122 16.07 -3.42 -10.78
C ASN A 122 16.38 -4.93 -10.78
N LYS A 123 17.25 -5.39 -9.88
CA LYS A 123 17.73 -6.79 -9.79
C LYS A 123 16.83 -7.68 -8.93
N THR A 124 15.88 -7.11 -8.17
CA THR A 124 15.03 -7.89 -7.24
C THR A 124 13.75 -8.31 -7.94
N ASP A 125 13.58 -9.61 -8.17
CA ASP A 125 12.39 -10.22 -8.78
C ASP A 125 11.57 -11.07 -7.80
N ILE A 126 11.96 -11.10 -6.53
CA ILE A 126 11.34 -11.90 -5.47
C ILE A 126 11.01 -10.96 -4.30
N CYS A 127 9.76 -11.03 -3.81
CA CYS A 127 9.31 -10.22 -2.67
C CYS A 127 10.02 -10.66 -1.37
N LYS A 128 10.04 -9.75 -0.39
CA LYS A 128 10.73 -9.97 0.90
C LYS A 128 10.23 -11.23 1.63
N VAL A 129 8.93 -11.51 1.58
CA VAL A 129 8.32 -12.69 2.23
C VAL A 129 8.86 -13.98 1.60
N CYS A 130 8.83 -14.10 0.28
CA CYS A 130 9.36 -15.28 -0.42
C CYS A 130 10.86 -15.45 -0.21
N LYS A 131 11.61 -14.33 -0.18
CA LYS A 131 13.04 -14.36 0.10
C LYS A 131 13.36 -14.87 1.50
N ASN A 132 12.57 -14.45 2.51
CA ASN A 132 12.73 -14.95 3.88
C ASN A 132 12.36 -16.43 3.98
N ASN A 133 11.28 -16.87 3.32
CA ASN A 133 10.88 -18.28 3.31
C ASN A 133 11.93 -19.19 2.65
N LEU A 134 12.61 -18.72 1.59
CA LEU A 134 13.73 -19.45 0.99
C LEU A 134 14.90 -19.59 1.95
N LYS A 135 15.26 -18.52 2.69
CA LYS A 135 16.31 -18.57 3.72
C LYS A 135 16.00 -19.56 4.83
N LEU A 136 14.74 -19.57 5.32
CA LEU A 136 14.29 -20.51 6.35
C LEU A 136 14.37 -21.96 5.87
N LYS A 137 13.99 -22.24 4.61
CA LYS A 137 14.14 -23.59 4.04
C LYS A 137 15.60 -24.02 3.91
N GLN A 138 16.50 -23.14 3.54
CA GLN A 138 17.94 -23.42 3.49
C GLN A 138 18.49 -23.71 4.88
N LEU A 139 18.14 -22.93 5.91
CA LEU A 139 18.54 -23.17 7.29
C LEU A 139 18.02 -24.51 7.83
N ALA A 140 16.77 -24.86 7.55
CA ALA A 140 16.19 -26.15 7.95
C ALA A 140 16.86 -27.35 7.25
N CYS A 141 17.39 -27.16 6.06
CA CYS A 141 18.16 -28.22 5.36
C CYS A 141 19.54 -28.43 6.00
N PHE A 142 20.21 -27.36 6.46
CA PHE A 142 21.50 -27.47 7.17
C PHE A 142 21.37 -28.13 8.54
N THR A 143 20.28 -27.90 9.27
CA THR A 143 20.06 -28.52 10.60
C THR A 143 19.75 -30.01 10.51
N LYS A 144 19.20 -30.53 9.41
CA LYS A 144 18.99 -31.97 9.20
C LYS A 144 20.29 -32.73 8.92
N ILE A 145 21.27 -32.10 8.29
CA ILE A 145 22.57 -32.76 7.99
C ILE A 145 23.44 -32.89 9.27
N SER A 146 23.22 -32.03 10.27
CA SER A 146 23.97 -32.04 11.54
C SER A 146 23.43 -33.03 12.57
N SER A 147 22.30 -33.69 12.32
CA SER A 147 21.69 -34.69 13.20
C SER A 147 21.90 -36.16 12.76
N GLU A 148 22.65 -36.39 11.68
CA GLU A 148 22.96 -37.72 11.13
C GLU A 148 24.47 -38.05 11.20
N ILE A 149 25.24 -37.38 12.08
CA ILE A 149 26.64 -37.71 12.37
C ILE A 149 26.79 -38.18 13.81
#